data_1640709aac3294ff5db3535366b938c9
#
_entry.id   1640709aac3294ff5db3535366b938c9
#
_cell.length_a   1.000
_cell.length_b   1.000
_cell.length_c   1.000
_cell.angle_alpha   90.00
_cell.angle_beta   90.00
_cell.angle_gamma   90.00
#
_symmetry.space_group_name_H-M   'P 1'
#
loop_
_entity.id
_entity.type
_entity.pdbx_description
1 polymer ?
#
loop_
_entity_poly.entity_id
_entity_poly.type
_entity_poly.pdbx_seq_one_letter_code
_entity_poly.pdbx_strand_id
1 'polypeptide(L)'
;MQRLYDFIRRHPTGVDSFWAVVLLGMTVAAAAGVPGDAGDRWGVVVIGALLSVVVALRRRMPERMLLLTAAIGVAQLVADVEVFPSDFAMLVIIYTVAAHDGPRWASRFALVGGACAATLAMVRWPLEEAGAAGRIFFTVVMTAPFVLAWVLGDSIRTRRAYFAQLEERATRLEKEREAQAKVAVAAERARIARELHDVVAHNVSVMVVQADGAAYVLDTAPDQARQALETISGTGRQALAEMRRLLGVLRTSDAPESGEYVPQPDVEQIEDLVEQVRRAGLTVDFKVEGTPRPLPSGVELTAYRIVQEALTNTRKHGGPEAGASVRLVYFDDGLGLLVEDDGRGASHELYEDGGADGRGHGLIGMRERVGMVGGTLDAGPRPGGGFRISALLPLKPAH
;
A
#
# COMPACT_ATOMS: atom_id res chain seq x y z
N MET A 1 -17.41 8.22 23.52
CA MET A 1 -16.48 7.26 24.17
C MET A 1 -15.02 7.43 23.71
N GLN A 2 -14.72 7.65 22.44
CA GLN A 2 -13.34 7.86 21.94
C GLN A 2 -12.61 9.05 22.59
N ARG A 3 -13.26 10.22 22.74
CA ARG A 3 -12.65 11.41 23.37
C ARG A 3 -12.21 11.18 24.82
N LEU A 4 -12.98 10.42 25.60
CA LEU A 4 -12.63 10.07 26.98
C LEU A 4 -11.45 9.10 27.02
N TYR A 5 -11.43 8.12 26.14
CA TYR A 5 -10.32 7.18 25.99
C TYR A 5 -9.01 7.89 25.63
N ASP A 6 -9.05 8.82 24.66
CA ASP A 6 -7.90 9.63 24.24
C ASP A 6 -7.41 10.56 25.36
N PHE A 7 -8.32 11.14 26.15
CA PHE A 7 -7.98 11.96 27.31
C PHE A 7 -7.24 11.14 28.38
N ILE A 8 -7.77 9.98 28.76
CA ILE A 8 -7.16 9.08 29.74
C ILE A 8 -5.77 8.64 29.28
N ARG A 9 -5.60 8.38 27.99
CA ARG A 9 -4.32 7.97 27.39
C ARG A 9 -3.29 9.09 27.36
N ARG A 10 -3.74 10.35 27.18
CA ARG A 10 -2.86 11.54 27.14
C ARG A 10 -2.43 12.04 28.52
N HIS A 11 -3.22 11.75 29.56
CA HIS A 11 -2.97 12.25 30.92
C HIS A 11 -2.88 11.11 31.94
N PRO A 12 -1.96 10.15 31.77
CA PRO A 12 -1.88 8.98 32.63
C PRO A 12 -1.61 9.32 34.12
N THR A 13 -0.79 10.34 34.37
CA THR A 13 -0.51 10.82 35.76
C THR A 13 -1.71 11.49 36.41
N GLY A 14 -2.54 12.21 35.64
CA GLY A 14 -3.77 12.82 36.13
C GLY A 14 -4.78 11.76 36.57
N VAL A 15 -4.92 10.68 35.80
CA VAL A 15 -5.79 9.54 36.13
C VAL A 15 -5.29 8.83 37.40
N ASP A 16 -3.98 8.58 37.51
CA ASP A 16 -3.41 7.94 38.70
C ASP A 16 -3.55 8.83 39.94
N SER A 17 -3.39 10.16 39.82
CA SER A 17 -3.62 11.11 40.91
C SER A 17 -5.09 11.16 41.33
N PHE A 18 -6.03 11.11 40.39
CA PHE A 18 -7.46 11.02 40.70
C PHE A 18 -7.79 9.79 41.55
N TRP A 19 -7.30 8.61 41.14
CA TRP A 19 -7.51 7.37 41.90
C TRP A 19 -6.81 7.39 43.25
N ALA A 20 -5.65 8.03 43.37
CA ALA A 20 -4.97 8.22 44.64
C ALA A 20 -5.81 9.05 45.62
N VAL A 21 -6.45 10.13 45.14
CA VAL A 21 -7.33 10.96 45.95
C VAL A 21 -8.60 10.21 46.39
N VAL A 22 -9.20 9.44 45.46
CA VAL A 22 -10.37 8.60 45.77
C VAL A 22 -10.01 7.57 46.83
N LEU A 23 -8.86 6.91 46.70
CA LEU A 23 -8.41 5.89 47.65
C LEU A 23 -8.14 6.50 49.03
N LEU A 24 -7.52 7.67 49.10
CA LEU A 24 -7.32 8.40 50.36
C LEU A 24 -8.65 8.79 51.00
N GLY A 25 -9.60 9.31 50.23
CA GLY A 25 -10.94 9.67 50.71
C GLY A 25 -11.68 8.48 51.31
N MET A 26 -11.62 7.32 50.64
CA MET A 26 -12.20 6.07 51.15
C MET A 26 -11.54 5.64 52.48
N THR A 27 -10.21 5.77 52.57
CA THR A 27 -9.47 5.42 53.79
C THR A 27 -9.79 6.35 54.94
N VAL A 28 -9.88 7.66 54.70
CA VAL A 28 -10.29 8.64 55.72
C VAL A 28 -11.72 8.37 56.21
N ALA A 29 -12.63 8.05 55.29
CA ALA A 29 -14.01 7.69 55.65
C ALA A 29 -14.06 6.41 56.49
N ALA A 30 -13.28 5.39 56.14
CA ALA A 30 -13.18 4.15 56.90
C ALA A 30 -12.52 4.35 58.26
N ALA A 31 -11.50 5.21 58.38
CA ALA A 31 -10.84 5.55 59.64
C ALA A 31 -11.78 6.21 60.65
N ALA A 32 -12.81 6.93 60.20
CA ALA A 32 -13.81 7.53 61.08
C ALA A 32 -14.63 6.47 61.85
N GLY A 33 -14.74 5.24 61.34
CA GLY A 33 -15.42 4.11 61.97
C GLY A 33 -14.53 3.24 62.86
N VAL A 34 -13.21 3.52 62.95
CA VAL A 34 -12.28 2.73 63.77
C VAL A 34 -12.52 2.97 65.24
N PRO A 35 -12.81 1.92 66.03
CA PRO A 35 -12.89 2.00 67.50
C PRO A 35 -11.47 2.25 68.05
N GLY A 36 -11.33 3.15 69.01
CA GLY A 36 -10.05 3.45 69.65
C GLY A 36 -9.73 4.93 69.73
N ASP A 37 -8.52 5.23 70.16
CA ASP A 37 -8.04 6.58 70.39
C ASP A 37 -7.77 7.34 69.03
N ALA A 38 -7.58 8.68 69.20
CA ALA A 38 -7.22 9.49 68.03
C ALA A 38 -5.92 9.04 67.37
N GLY A 39 -4.98 8.44 68.14
CA GLY A 39 -3.73 7.89 67.62
C GLY A 39 -3.92 6.76 66.59
N ASP A 40 -4.85 5.82 66.88
CA ASP A 40 -5.14 4.67 65.95
C ASP A 40 -5.70 5.17 64.63
N ARG A 41 -6.60 6.14 64.67
CA ARG A 41 -7.20 6.75 63.47
C ARG A 41 -6.15 7.48 62.61
N TRP A 42 -5.21 8.20 63.28
CA TRP A 42 -4.12 8.87 62.58
C TRP A 42 -3.15 7.88 61.93
N GLY A 43 -2.88 6.73 62.56
CA GLY A 43 -2.08 5.66 62.00
C GLY A 43 -2.62 5.18 60.65
N VAL A 44 -3.94 4.91 60.59
CA VAL A 44 -4.66 4.51 59.37
C VAL A 44 -4.55 5.58 58.28
N VAL A 45 -4.78 6.86 58.65
CA VAL A 45 -4.74 7.97 57.68
C VAL A 45 -3.34 8.18 57.13
N VAL A 46 -2.29 8.09 57.97
CA VAL A 46 -0.89 8.24 57.54
C VAL A 46 -0.50 7.11 56.56
N ILE A 47 -0.80 5.86 56.89
CA ILE A 47 -0.55 4.71 56.03
C ILE A 47 -1.31 4.87 54.69
N GLY A 48 -2.59 5.25 54.76
CA GLY A 48 -3.40 5.50 53.56
C GLY A 48 -2.87 6.63 52.67
N ALA A 49 -2.38 7.70 53.28
CA ALA A 49 -1.74 8.80 52.53
C ALA A 49 -0.46 8.34 51.80
N LEU A 50 0.39 7.57 52.49
CA LEU A 50 1.62 7.01 51.87
C LEU A 50 1.32 6.05 50.74
N LEU A 51 0.35 5.15 50.87
CA LEU A 51 -0.09 4.24 49.82
C LEU A 51 -0.75 4.99 48.64
N SER A 52 -1.48 6.07 48.90
CA SER A 52 -2.02 6.93 47.84
C SER A 52 -0.91 7.63 47.03
N VAL A 53 0.18 8.05 47.69
CA VAL A 53 1.37 8.58 46.98
C VAL A 53 2.01 7.51 46.09
N VAL A 54 2.04 6.24 46.55
CA VAL A 54 2.51 5.12 45.74
C VAL A 54 1.69 5.01 44.45
N VAL A 55 0.35 5.07 44.52
CA VAL A 55 -0.52 5.01 43.33
C VAL A 55 -0.27 6.18 42.38
N ALA A 56 -0.12 7.39 42.92
CA ALA A 56 0.14 8.58 42.12
C ALA A 56 1.48 8.51 41.32
N LEU A 57 2.53 7.95 41.96
CA LEU A 57 3.89 7.92 41.41
C LEU A 57 4.28 6.59 40.75
N ARG A 58 3.43 5.57 40.78
CA ARG A 58 3.70 4.20 40.35
C ARG A 58 4.30 4.06 38.95
N ARG A 59 3.90 4.95 38.01
CA ARG A 59 4.40 4.88 36.60
C ARG A 59 5.73 5.59 36.43
N ARG A 60 6.07 6.56 37.31
CA ARG A 60 7.33 7.29 37.19
C ARG A 60 8.51 6.53 37.77
N MET A 61 8.28 5.83 38.90
CA MET A 61 9.32 5.12 39.65
C MET A 61 8.81 3.77 40.18
N PRO A 62 8.42 2.81 39.29
CA PRO A 62 7.70 1.59 39.69
C PRO A 62 8.48 0.78 40.73
N GLU A 63 9.78 0.63 40.60
CA GLU A 63 10.62 -0.16 41.50
C GLU A 63 10.75 0.49 42.89
N ARG A 64 10.93 1.81 42.93
CA ARG A 64 10.99 2.54 44.20
C ARG A 64 9.64 2.52 44.93
N MET A 65 8.56 2.62 44.18
CA MET A 65 7.21 2.54 44.73
C MET A 65 6.88 1.13 45.24
N LEU A 66 7.40 0.08 44.59
CA LEU A 66 7.29 -1.28 45.07
C LEU A 66 8.01 -1.46 46.43
N LEU A 67 9.25 -0.98 46.54
CA LEU A 67 10.01 -1.06 47.78
C LEU A 67 9.36 -0.24 48.90
N LEU A 68 8.84 0.96 48.57
CA LEU A 68 8.10 1.78 49.51
C LEU A 68 6.82 1.07 49.99
N THR A 69 6.09 0.43 49.07
CA THR A 69 4.88 -0.36 49.42
C THR A 69 5.21 -1.50 50.36
N ALA A 70 6.32 -2.22 50.09
CA ALA A 70 6.78 -3.31 50.97
C ALA A 70 7.15 -2.75 52.38
N ALA A 71 7.85 -1.63 52.46
CA ALA A 71 8.20 -0.97 53.72
C ALA A 71 6.95 -0.52 54.49
N ILE A 72 5.94 0.06 53.79
CA ILE A 72 4.67 0.47 54.41
C ILE A 72 3.91 -0.75 54.92
N GLY A 73 3.84 -1.87 54.14
CA GLY A 73 3.18 -3.10 54.60
C GLY A 73 3.83 -3.70 55.83
N VAL A 74 5.18 -3.68 55.94
CA VAL A 74 5.88 -4.09 57.16
C VAL A 74 5.57 -3.15 58.31
N ALA A 75 5.58 -1.83 58.10
CA ALA A 75 5.22 -0.85 59.13
C ALA A 75 3.78 -1.04 59.62
N GLN A 76 2.84 -1.36 58.77
CA GLN A 76 1.44 -1.64 59.05
C GLN A 76 1.30 -2.86 59.96
N LEU A 77 2.03 -3.96 59.70
CA LEU A 77 2.05 -5.15 60.49
C LEU A 77 2.65 -4.88 61.89
N VAL A 78 3.70 -4.07 61.99
CA VAL A 78 4.33 -3.71 63.27
C VAL A 78 3.47 -2.78 64.09
N ALA A 79 2.80 -1.82 63.44
CA ALA A 79 1.91 -0.86 64.10
C ALA A 79 0.52 -1.42 64.45
N ASP A 80 0.27 -2.70 64.14
CA ASP A 80 -1.02 -3.38 64.38
C ASP A 80 -2.23 -2.69 63.71
N VAL A 81 -2.00 -2.13 62.53
CA VAL A 81 -3.05 -1.48 61.75
C VAL A 81 -3.68 -2.50 60.80
N GLU A 82 -4.96 -2.78 60.96
CA GLU A 82 -5.71 -3.73 60.13
C GLU A 82 -5.77 -3.29 58.66
N VAL A 83 -6.27 -4.20 57.80
CA VAL A 83 -6.40 -3.96 56.34
C VAL A 83 -7.49 -2.94 56.04
N PHE A 84 -7.15 -1.90 55.27
CA PHE A 84 -8.01 -0.79 54.88
C PHE A 84 -8.12 -0.67 53.36
N PRO A 85 -9.06 0.13 52.81
CA PRO A 85 -9.21 0.36 51.41
C PRO A 85 -7.92 0.82 50.71
N SER A 86 -7.00 1.53 51.39
CA SER A 86 -5.70 1.92 50.86
C SER A 86 -4.82 0.76 50.46
N ASP A 87 -4.99 -0.44 51.00
CA ASP A 87 -4.18 -1.63 50.69
C ASP A 87 -4.42 -2.14 49.27
N PHE A 88 -5.52 -1.73 48.59
CA PHE A 88 -5.67 -1.93 47.16
C PHE A 88 -4.51 -1.31 46.35
N ALA A 89 -3.78 -0.32 46.87
CA ALA A 89 -2.56 0.21 46.30
C ALA A 89 -1.50 -0.89 46.07
N MET A 90 -1.45 -1.90 46.94
CA MET A 90 -0.52 -3.03 46.82
C MET A 90 -0.80 -3.86 45.56
N LEU A 91 -2.08 -4.13 45.24
CA LEU A 91 -2.46 -4.81 44.01
C LEU A 91 -2.09 -3.99 42.78
N VAL A 92 -2.32 -2.69 42.82
CA VAL A 92 -2.07 -1.74 41.76
C VAL A 92 -0.57 -1.65 41.44
N ILE A 93 0.30 -1.62 42.47
CA ILE A 93 1.76 -1.56 42.28
C ILE A 93 2.30 -2.90 41.75
N ILE A 94 1.82 -4.04 42.22
CA ILE A 94 2.19 -5.36 41.76
C ILE A 94 1.89 -5.49 40.28
N TYR A 95 0.66 -5.15 39.86
CA TYR A 95 0.26 -5.11 38.48
C TYR A 95 1.18 -4.17 37.65
N THR A 96 1.45 -2.97 38.15
CA THR A 96 2.26 -1.97 37.45
C THR A 96 3.67 -2.46 37.23
N VAL A 97 4.32 -3.03 38.25
CA VAL A 97 5.69 -3.55 38.15
C VAL A 97 5.75 -4.78 37.25
N ALA A 98 4.75 -5.67 37.31
CA ALA A 98 4.68 -6.83 36.44
C ALA A 98 4.47 -6.45 34.96
N ALA A 99 3.68 -5.38 34.71
CA ALA A 99 3.40 -4.86 33.37
C ALA A 99 4.53 -3.96 32.80
N HIS A 100 5.48 -3.54 33.64
CA HIS A 100 6.57 -2.67 33.24
C HIS A 100 7.75 -3.45 32.65
N ASP A 101 8.42 -2.85 31.66
CA ASP A 101 9.63 -3.44 31.02
C ASP A 101 10.90 -3.27 31.87
N GLY A 102 10.73 -3.41 33.19
CA GLY A 102 11.81 -3.34 34.16
C GLY A 102 12.50 -4.69 34.43
N PRO A 103 13.42 -4.70 35.41
CA PRO A 103 14.19 -5.89 35.73
C PRO A 103 13.30 -7.01 36.27
N ARG A 104 13.54 -8.24 35.85
CA ARG A 104 12.75 -9.41 36.24
C ARG A 104 12.70 -9.68 37.75
N TRP A 105 13.72 -9.23 38.51
CA TRP A 105 13.75 -9.37 39.94
C TRP A 105 12.59 -8.60 40.63
N ALA A 106 12.28 -7.38 40.10
CA ALA A 106 11.21 -6.57 40.68
C ALA A 106 9.84 -7.23 40.50
N SER A 107 9.56 -7.80 39.35
CA SER A 107 8.32 -8.54 39.08
C SER A 107 8.20 -9.78 39.99
N ARG A 108 9.29 -10.54 40.18
CA ARG A 108 9.31 -11.70 41.09
C ARG A 108 9.15 -11.29 42.55
N PHE A 109 9.83 -10.22 42.97
CA PHE A 109 9.71 -9.65 44.31
C PHE A 109 8.28 -9.17 44.57
N ALA A 110 7.62 -8.56 43.60
CA ALA A 110 6.23 -8.14 43.69
C ALA A 110 5.28 -9.33 43.95
N LEU A 111 5.46 -10.45 43.22
CA LEU A 111 4.65 -11.65 43.41
C LEU A 111 4.87 -12.27 44.79
N VAL A 112 6.13 -12.51 45.15
CA VAL A 112 6.48 -13.13 46.43
C VAL A 112 6.07 -12.22 47.58
N GLY A 113 6.33 -10.91 47.51
CA GLY A 113 5.97 -9.91 48.50
C GLY A 113 4.45 -9.84 48.74
N GLY A 114 3.64 -9.89 47.67
CA GLY A 114 2.19 -9.91 47.74
C GLY A 114 1.65 -11.20 48.42
N ALA A 115 2.19 -12.35 48.07
CA ALA A 115 1.83 -13.61 48.70
C ALA A 115 2.22 -13.65 50.18
N CYS A 116 3.41 -13.14 50.53
CA CYS A 116 3.87 -13.04 51.89
C CYS A 116 3.00 -12.06 52.69
N ALA A 117 2.63 -10.90 52.13
CA ALA A 117 1.78 -9.90 52.81
C ALA A 117 0.42 -10.50 53.20
N ALA A 118 -0.24 -11.22 52.29
CA ALA A 118 -1.52 -11.88 52.55
C ALA A 118 -1.39 -12.95 53.66
N THR A 119 -0.31 -13.76 53.62
CA THR A 119 -0.04 -14.80 54.60
C THR A 119 0.27 -14.18 55.98
N LEU A 120 1.11 -13.15 56.05
CA LEU A 120 1.48 -12.46 57.28
C LEU A 120 0.28 -11.73 57.88
N ALA A 121 -0.58 -11.11 57.09
CA ALA A 121 -1.83 -10.49 57.56
C ALA A 121 -2.74 -11.53 58.21
N MET A 122 -2.87 -12.73 57.64
CA MET A 122 -3.70 -13.79 58.25
C MET A 122 -3.11 -14.34 59.56
N VAL A 123 -1.78 -14.39 59.68
CA VAL A 123 -1.10 -14.79 60.93
C VAL A 123 -1.27 -13.70 61.99
N ARG A 124 -1.21 -12.44 61.60
CA ARG A 124 -1.29 -11.28 62.54
C ARG A 124 -2.71 -11.02 63.04
N TRP A 125 -3.69 -11.16 62.16
CA TRP A 125 -5.13 -10.99 62.45
C TRP A 125 -5.89 -12.29 62.11
N PRO A 126 -5.75 -13.32 62.97
CA PRO A 126 -6.39 -14.60 62.72
C PRO A 126 -7.90 -14.48 62.88
N LEU A 127 -8.65 -15.16 62.03
CA LEU A 127 -10.08 -15.33 62.19
C LEU A 127 -10.30 -16.31 63.36
N GLU A 128 -10.68 -15.78 64.53
CA GLU A 128 -10.77 -16.56 65.76
C GLU A 128 -11.76 -17.71 65.68
N GLU A 129 -12.84 -17.58 64.95
CA GLU A 129 -13.86 -18.62 64.76
C GLU A 129 -13.52 -19.67 63.70
N ALA A 130 -12.49 -19.45 62.89
CA ALA A 130 -12.12 -20.34 61.79
C ALA A 130 -11.16 -21.44 62.28
N GLY A 131 -11.56 -22.69 62.10
CA GLY A 131 -10.64 -23.82 62.26
C GLY A 131 -9.49 -23.78 61.24
N ALA A 132 -8.53 -24.71 61.38
CA ALA A 132 -7.33 -24.76 60.48
C ALA A 132 -7.68 -24.74 59.01
N ALA A 133 -8.68 -25.50 58.57
CA ALA A 133 -9.14 -25.50 57.18
C ALA A 133 -9.70 -24.16 56.70
N GLY A 134 -10.45 -23.44 57.57
CA GLY A 134 -10.96 -22.14 57.28
C GLY A 134 -9.85 -21.10 57.13
N ARG A 135 -8.84 -21.10 58.01
CA ARG A 135 -7.66 -20.21 57.91
C ARG A 135 -6.88 -20.43 56.61
N ILE A 136 -6.68 -21.69 56.19
CA ILE A 136 -6.03 -22.00 54.89
C ILE A 136 -6.88 -21.44 53.72
N PHE A 137 -8.20 -21.69 53.76
CA PHE A 137 -9.11 -21.19 52.73
C PHE A 137 -9.03 -19.65 52.59
N PHE A 138 -9.15 -18.94 53.72
CA PHE A 138 -9.06 -17.47 53.71
C PHE A 138 -7.68 -16.95 53.27
N THR A 139 -6.58 -17.62 53.62
CA THR A 139 -5.24 -17.27 53.15
C THR A 139 -5.15 -17.40 51.62
N VAL A 140 -5.67 -18.47 51.03
CA VAL A 140 -5.72 -18.67 49.58
C VAL A 140 -6.56 -17.60 48.91
N VAL A 141 -7.75 -17.30 49.44
CA VAL A 141 -8.65 -16.25 48.92
C VAL A 141 -8.01 -14.87 48.97
N MET A 142 -7.32 -14.54 50.04
CA MET A 142 -6.61 -13.23 50.19
C MET A 142 -5.36 -13.13 49.32
N THR A 143 -4.68 -14.26 49.03
CA THR A 143 -3.50 -14.29 48.15
C THR A 143 -3.89 -14.21 46.66
N ALA A 144 -5.04 -14.76 46.29
CA ALA A 144 -5.48 -14.84 44.89
C ALA A 144 -5.49 -13.50 44.13
N PRO A 145 -5.97 -12.36 44.69
CA PRO A 145 -5.92 -11.05 44.05
C PRO A 145 -4.50 -10.59 43.70
N PHE A 146 -3.52 -10.87 44.59
CA PHE A 146 -2.10 -10.50 44.33
C PHE A 146 -1.50 -11.30 43.16
N VAL A 147 -1.78 -12.61 43.13
CA VAL A 147 -1.37 -13.49 42.04
C VAL A 147 -2.06 -13.04 40.75
N LEU A 148 -3.36 -12.74 40.79
CA LEU A 148 -4.12 -12.30 39.61
C LEU A 148 -3.57 -10.95 39.09
N ALA A 149 -3.30 -9.98 39.96
CA ALA A 149 -2.71 -8.70 39.59
C ALA A 149 -1.36 -8.89 38.90
N TRP A 150 -0.52 -9.80 39.43
CA TRP A 150 0.76 -10.13 38.82
C TRP A 150 0.60 -10.81 37.45
N VAL A 151 -0.26 -11.82 37.33
CA VAL A 151 -0.52 -12.55 36.08
C VAL A 151 -1.03 -11.61 35.00
N LEU A 152 -1.98 -10.71 35.34
CA LEU A 152 -2.50 -9.71 34.41
C LEU A 152 -1.40 -8.76 33.94
N GLY A 153 -0.55 -8.27 34.85
CA GLY A 153 0.58 -7.41 34.50
C GLY A 153 1.59 -8.11 33.61
N ASP A 154 2.02 -9.31 33.96
CA ASP A 154 2.99 -10.09 33.18
C ASP A 154 2.44 -10.50 31.79
N SER A 155 1.15 -10.82 31.72
CA SER A 155 0.44 -11.10 30.47
C SER A 155 0.47 -9.89 29.52
N ILE A 156 0.22 -8.67 30.05
CA ILE A 156 0.27 -7.44 29.25
C ILE A 156 1.69 -7.16 28.77
N ARG A 157 2.71 -7.34 29.63
CA ARG A 157 4.12 -7.21 29.23
C ARG A 157 4.49 -8.17 28.10
N THR A 158 4.17 -9.45 28.28
CA THR A 158 4.43 -10.51 27.28
C THR A 158 3.73 -10.21 25.96
N ARG A 159 2.48 -9.75 26.04
CA ARG A 159 1.71 -9.37 24.84
C ARG A 159 2.34 -8.19 24.09
N ARG A 160 2.78 -7.15 24.80
CA ARG A 160 3.48 -6.00 24.19
C ARG A 160 4.78 -6.43 23.52
N ALA A 161 5.60 -7.24 24.20
CA ALA A 161 6.84 -7.76 23.63
C ALA A 161 6.57 -8.61 22.37
N TYR A 162 5.54 -9.43 22.40
CA TYR A 162 5.13 -10.23 21.23
C TYR A 162 4.71 -9.35 20.02
N PHE A 163 3.87 -8.33 20.26
CA PHE A 163 3.49 -7.42 19.18
C PHE A 163 4.66 -6.62 18.61
N ALA A 164 5.56 -6.15 19.46
CA ALA A 164 6.78 -5.47 19.02
C ALA A 164 7.65 -6.37 18.13
N GLN A 165 7.79 -7.68 18.48
CA GLN A 165 8.50 -8.64 17.65
C GLN A 165 7.80 -8.92 16.33
N LEU A 166 6.45 -8.97 16.31
CA LEU A 166 5.69 -9.14 15.06
C LEU A 166 5.87 -7.94 14.13
N GLU A 167 5.84 -6.74 14.65
CA GLU A 167 6.04 -5.51 13.88
C GLU A 167 7.47 -5.45 13.29
N GLU A 168 8.48 -5.80 14.09
CA GLU A 168 9.86 -5.90 13.60
C GLU A 168 10.01 -6.96 12.49
N ARG A 169 9.38 -8.13 12.66
CA ARG A 169 9.38 -9.18 11.62
C ARG A 169 8.65 -8.72 10.37
N ALA A 170 7.50 -8.04 10.50
CA ALA A 170 6.77 -7.53 9.35
C ALA A 170 7.61 -6.53 8.53
N THR A 171 8.21 -5.55 9.19
CA THR A 171 9.09 -4.57 8.53
C THR A 171 10.33 -5.21 7.89
N ARG A 172 10.87 -6.24 8.50
CA ARG A 172 12.00 -7.00 7.93
C ARG A 172 11.58 -7.75 6.67
N LEU A 173 10.43 -8.45 6.70
CA LEU A 173 9.90 -9.18 5.55
C LEU A 173 9.54 -8.26 4.39
N GLU A 174 9.03 -7.05 4.65
CA GLU A 174 8.78 -6.05 3.63
C GLU A 174 10.08 -5.63 2.92
N LYS A 175 11.13 -5.32 3.69
CA LYS A 175 12.45 -4.99 3.12
C LYS A 175 13.07 -6.14 2.32
N GLU A 176 12.93 -7.38 2.81
CA GLU A 176 13.40 -8.57 2.10
C GLU A 176 12.63 -8.78 0.78
N ARG A 177 11.31 -8.56 0.77
CA ARG A 177 10.49 -8.62 -0.46
C ARG A 177 10.89 -7.55 -1.46
N GLU A 178 11.10 -6.30 -1.02
CA GLU A 178 11.56 -5.23 -1.90
C GLU A 178 12.94 -5.53 -2.50
N ALA A 179 13.86 -6.06 -1.69
CA ALA A 179 15.18 -6.46 -2.17
C ALA A 179 15.09 -7.60 -3.19
N GLN A 180 14.27 -8.62 -2.92
CA GLN A 180 14.04 -9.72 -3.85
C GLN A 180 13.39 -9.26 -5.15
N ALA A 181 12.41 -8.34 -5.09
CA ALA A 181 11.80 -7.76 -6.29
C ALA A 181 12.83 -7.03 -7.16
N LYS A 182 13.72 -6.23 -6.55
CA LYS A 182 14.81 -5.55 -7.26
C LYS A 182 15.78 -6.53 -7.92
N VAL A 183 16.14 -7.60 -7.21
CA VAL A 183 17.01 -8.66 -7.77
C VAL A 183 16.32 -9.38 -8.93
N ALA A 184 15.02 -9.71 -8.79
CA ALA A 184 14.27 -10.35 -9.87
C ALA A 184 14.18 -9.48 -11.11
N VAL A 185 13.91 -8.17 -10.96
CA VAL A 185 13.91 -7.22 -12.09
C VAL A 185 15.29 -7.10 -12.74
N ALA A 186 16.37 -7.04 -11.94
CA ALA A 186 17.72 -6.99 -12.48
C ALA A 186 18.10 -8.28 -13.23
N ALA A 187 17.73 -9.44 -12.70
CA ALA A 187 17.95 -10.74 -13.35
C ALA A 187 17.19 -10.85 -14.69
N GLU A 188 15.95 -10.38 -14.71
CA GLU A 188 15.12 -10.35 -15.93
C GLU A 188 15.71 -9.41 -16.98
N ARG A 189 16.14 -8.19 -16.61
CA ARG A 189 16.84 -7.28 -17.51
C ARG A 189 18.13 -7.89 -18.09
N ALA A 190 18.90 -8.59 -17.26
CA ALA A 190 20.12 -9.27 -17.70
C ALA A 190 19.78 -10.45 -18.66
N ARG A 191 18.68 -11.16 -18.46
CA ARG A 191 18.19 -12.22 -19.35
C ARG A 191 17.82 -11.65 -20.71
N ILE A 192 16.99 -10.58 -20.72
CA ILE A 192 16.56 -9.92 -21.95
C ILE A 192 17.74 -9.33 -22.73
N ALA A 193 18.70 -8.71 -22.04
CA ALA A 193 19.91 -8.19 -22.69
C ALA A 193 20.73 -9.28 -23.39
N ARG A 194 20.82 -10.48 -22.81
CA ARG A 194 21.46 -11.63 -23.46
C ARG A 194 20.69 -12.11 -24.68
N GLU A 195 19.37 -12.25 -24.56
CA GLU A 195 18.51 -12.67 -25.66
C GLU A 195 18.55 -11.70 -26.83
N LEU A 196 18.54 -10.38 -26.56
CA LEU A 196 18.76 -9.35 -27.59
C LEU A 196 20.15 -9.46 -28.23
N HIS A 197 21.20 -9.68 -27.42
CA HIS A 197 22.56 -9.83 -27.93
C HIS A 197 22.68 -11.04 -28.88
N ASP A 198 22.09 -12.16 -28.51
CA ASP A 198 22.12 -13.40 -29.29
C ASP A 198 21.39 -13.20 -30.63
N VAL A 199 20.22 -12.55 -30.63
CA VAL A 199 19.49 -12.23 -31.87
C VAL A 199 20.29 -11.29 -32.77
N VAL A 200 20.90 -10.24 -32.20
CA VAL A 200 21.74 -9.29 -32.97
C VAL A 200 22.98 -9.98 -33.52
N ALA A 201 23.71 -10.71 -32.69
CA ALA A 201 24.95 -11.38 -33.10
C ALA A 201 24.70 -12.39 -34.21
N HIS A 202 23.63 -13.19 -34.10
CA HIS A 202 23.27 -14.17 -35.14
C HIS A 202 22.93 -13.50 -36.47
N ASN A 203 22.03 -12.51 -36.45
CA ASN A 203 21.59 -11.84 -37.70
C ASN A 203 22.71 -11.04 -38.36
N VAL A 204 23.57 -10.36 -37.56
CA VAL A 204 24.73 -9.64 -38.07
C VAL A 204 25.72 -10.61 -38.71
N SER A 205 25.99 -11.76 -38.09
CA SER A 205 26.88 -12.78 -38.64
C SER A 205 26.38 -13.32 -40.01
N VAL A 206 25.07 -13.58 -40.09
CA VAL A 206 24.45 -14.00 -41.36
C VAL A 206 24.58 -12.91 -42.45
N MET A 207 24.32 -11.64 -42.11
CA MET A 207 24.47 -10.53 -43.04
C MET A 207 25.91 -10.33 -43.50
N VAL A 208 26.91 -10.49 -42.63
CA VAL A 208 28.32 -10.39 -43.00
C VAL A 208 28.73 -11.49 -43.98
N VAL A 209 28.36 -12.77 -43.72
CA VAL A 209 28.66 -13.88 -44.62
C VAL A 209 28.00 -13.69 -45.98
N GLN A 210 26.77 -13.23 -46.03
CA GLN A 210 26.06 -12.94 -47.28
C GLN A 210 26.68 -11.75 -48.04
N ALA A 211 27.16 -10.72 -47.35
CA ALA A 211 27.83 -9.59 -47.95
C ALA A 211 29.18 -9.98 -48.55
N ASP A 212 29.97 -10.80 -47.82
CA ASP A 212 31.25 -11.32 -48.34
C ASP A 212 31.03 -12.22 -49.58
N GLY A 213 29.99 -13.08 -49.53
CA GLY A 213 29.62 -13.91 -50.69
C GLY A 213 29.18 -13.08 -51.89
N ALA A 214 28.36 -12.03 -51.67
CA ALA A 214 27.92 -11.12 -52.72
C ALA A 214 29.11 -10.38 -53.36
N ALA A 215 30.05 -9.91 -52.55
CA ALA A 215 31.24 -9.23 -53.04
C ALA A 215 32.14 -10.13 -53.89
N TYR A 216 32.26 -11.43 -53.51
CA TYR A 216 33.07 -12.39 -54.26
C TYR A 216 32.52 -12.70 -55.68
N VAL A 217 31.21 -12.76 -55.82
CA VAL A 217 30.57 -13.13 -57.10
C VAL A 217 30.09 -11.91 -57.89
N LEU A 218 30.36 -10.70 -57.50
CA LEU A 218 29.80 -9.47 -58.07
C LEU A 218 30.08 -9.32 -59.51
N ASP A 219 31.32 -9.63 -59.98
CA ASP A 219 31.76 -9.49 -61.38
C ASP A 219 31.47 -10.72 -62.28
N THR A 220 31.29 -11.91 -61.63
CA THR A 220 31.11 -13.17 -62.35
C THR A 220 29.67 -13.63 -62.44
N ALA A 221 28.84 -13.29 -61.45
CA ALA A 221 27.43 -13.65 -61.36
C ALA A 221 26.62 -12.54 -60.66
N PRO A 222 26.37 -11.39 -61.32
CA PRO A 222 25.74 -10.21 -60.73
C PRO A 222 24.31 -10.45 -60.22
N ASP A 223 23.57 -11.40 -60.82
CA ASP A 223 22.22 -11.75 -60.32
C ASP A 223 22.26 -12.46 -58.98
N GLN A 224 23.27 -13.32 -58.72
CA GLN A 224 23.47 -13.94 -57.40
C GLN A 224 23.90 -12.89 -56.36
N ALA A 225 24.74 -11.93 -56.71
CA ALA A 225 25.09 -10.82 -55.83
C ALA A 225 23.87 -9.97 -55.43
N ARG A 226 22.97 -9.70 -56.40
CA ARG A 226 21.72 -8.98 -56.13
C ARG A 226 20.80 -9.74 -55.17
N GLN A 227 20.64 -11.05 -55.38
CA GLN A 227 19.84 -11.90 -54.49
C GLN A 227 20.40 -11.96 -53.07
N ALA A 228 21.72 -12.00 -52.88
CA ALA A 228 22.36 -11.94 -51.58
C ALA A 228 22.13 -10.59 -50.89
N LEU A 229 22.18 -9.45 -51.62
CA LEU A 229 21.85 -8.12 -51.08
C LEU A 229 20.37 -7.99 -50.65
N GLU A 230 19.44 -8.60 -51.42
CA GLU A 230 18.03 -8.68 -51.06
C GLU A 230 17.82 -9.47 -49.73
N THR A 231 18.54 -10.60 -49.62
CA THR A 231 18.52 -11.44 -48.41
C THR A 231 19.06 -10.65 -47.18
N ILE A 232 20.17 -9.92 -47.34
CA ILE A 232 20.71 -9.04 -46.26
C ILE A 232 19.67 -8.02 -45.81
N SER A 233 19.03 -7.35 -46.80
CA SER A 233 17.98 -6.35 -46.51
C SER A 233 16.76 -6.97 -45.81
N GLY A 234 16.37 -8.16 -46.20
CA GLY A 234 15.28 -8.94 -45.56
C GLY A 234 15.61 -9.31 -44.13
N THR A 235 16.78 -9.92 -43.90
CA THR A 235 17.26 -10.33 -42.59
C THR A 235 17.39 -9.12 -41.63
N GLY A 236 17.93 -8.00 -42.11
CA GLY A 236 18.04 -6.78 -41.33
C GLY A 236 16.69 -6.23 -40.90
N ARG A 237 15.69 -6.20 -41.80
CA ARG A 237 14.33 -5.76 -41.48
C ARG A 237 13.64 -6.68 -40.45
N GLN A 238 13.83 -7.98 -40.59
CA GLN A 238 13.30 -8.98 -39.68
C GLN A 238 13.92 -8.85 -38.30
N ALA A 239 15.25 -8.73 -38.19
CA ALA A 239 15.95 -8.53 -36.92
C ALA A 239 15.49 -7.26 -36.19
N LEU A 240 15.33 -6.14 -36.92
CA LEU A 240 14.80 -4.89 -36.37
C LEU A 240 13.36 -5.02 -35.85
N ALA A 241 12.51 -5.79 -36.56
CA ALA A 241 11.13 -6.02 -36.14
C ALA A 241 11.08 -6.87 -34.84
N GLU A 242 11.94 -7.87 -34.74
CA GLU A 242 12.04 -8.76 -33.59
C GLU A 242 12.58 -8.04 -32.33
N MET A 243 13.64 -7.22 -32.50
CA MET A 243 14.13 -6.33 -31.43
C MET A 243 13.05 -5.37 -30.94
N ARG A 244 12.30 -4.74 -31.84
CA ARG A 244 11.19 -3.83 -31.46
C ARG A 244 10.09 -4.57 -30.71
N ARG A 245 9.80 -5.81 -31.03
CA ARG A 245 8.82 -6.65 -30.31
C ARG A 245 9.29 -6.96 -28.91
N LEU A 246 10.55 -7.38 -28.74
CA LEU A 246 11.15 -7.68 -27.42
C LEU A 246 11.23 -6.42 -26.55
N LEU A 247 11.63 -5.27 -27.11
CA LEU A 247 11.65 -3.98 -26.39
C LEU A 247 10.26 -3.42 -26.12
N GLY A 248 9.26 -3.72 -26.95
CA GLY A 248 7.87 -3.30 -26.75
C GLY A 248 7.24 -3.90 -25.51
N VAL A 249 7.55 -5.15 -25.17
CA VAL A 249 7.11 -5.83 -23.96
C VAL A 249 7.67 -5.15 -22.68
N LEU A 250 8.87 -4.61 -22.75
CA LEU A 250 9.49 -3.86 -21.63
C LEU A 250 8.88 -2.47 -21.41
N ARG A 251 8.40 -1.83 -22.46
CA ARG A 251 7.84 -0.47 -22.39
C ARG A 251 6.44 -0.42 -21.77
N THR A 252 5.73 -1.53 -21.76
CA THR A 252 4.42 -1.64 -21.08
C THR A 252 4.53 -1.81 -19.57
N SER A 253 5.72 -2.16 -19.04
CA SER A 253 5.97 -2.39 -17.62
C SER A 253 6.64 -1.21 -16.90
N ASP A 254 7.30 -0.31 -17.62
CA ASP A 254 7.99 0.85 -17.10
C ASP A 254 7.46 2.12 -17.81
N ALA A 255 6.33 2.64 -17.39
CA ALA A 255 6.02 4.05 -17.62
C ALA A 255 6.91 4.85 -16.65
N PRO A 256 7.95 5.58 -17.10
CA PRO A 256 8.75 6.37 -16.19
C PRO A 256 7.97 7.61 -15.77
N GLU A 257 7.79 7.76 -14.47
CA GLU A 257 7.39 9.02 -13.84
C GLU A 257 8.46 10.12 -13.94
N SER A 258 9.53 9.91 -14.70
CA SER A 258 10.62 10.88 -14.81
C SER A 258 11.27 10.83 -16.18
N GLY A 259 10.81 11.62 -17.09
CA GLY A 259 11.50 11.89 -18.33
C GLY A 259 10.82 13.01 -19.08
N GLU A 260 11.52 14.10 -19.32
CA GLU A 260 11.22 15.21 -20.22
C GLU A 260 9.75 15.37 -20.59
N TYR A 261 9.15 16.42 -20.09
CA TYR A 261 7.80 16.87 -20.44
C TYR A 261 7.76 17.20 -21.94
N VAL A 262 7.65 16.15 -22.77
CA VAL A 262 7.20 16.32 -24.15
C VAL A 262 5.72 16.63 -24.04
N PRO A 263 5.25 17.82 -24.42
CA PRO A 263 3.82 18.17 -24.38
C PRO A 263 3.05 17.05 -25.07
N GLN A 264 2.06 16.48 -24.38
CA GLN A 264 1.20 15.48 -25.02
C GLN A 264 0.45 16.16 -26.17
N PRO A 265 0.36 15.51 -27.33
CA PRO A 265 -0.32 16.11 -28.46
C PRO A 265 -1.77 16.41 -28.11
N ASP A 266 -2.19 17.62 -28.43
CA ASP A 266 -3.53 18.14 -28.26
C ASP A 266 -4.37 18.05 -29.55
N VAL A 267 -5.63 18.46 -29.47
CA VAL A 267 -6.56 18.44 -30.64
C VAL A 267 -6.15 19.45 -31.70
N GLU A 268 -5.49 20.57 -31.35
CA GLU A 268 -5.01 21.57 -32.29
C GLU A 268 -3.93 21.01 -33.21
N GLN A 269 -3.11 20.07 -32.73
CA GLN A 269 -2.08 19.39 -33.53
C GLN A 269 -2.64 18.37 -34.53
N ILE A 270 -3.95 18.12 -34.54
CA ILE A 270 -4.57 17.25 -35.57
C ILE A 270 -4.47 17.89 -36.96
N GLU A 271 -4.54 19.23 -37.05
CA GLU A 271 -4.37 19.94 -38.29
C GLU A 271 -2.95 19.73 -38.88
N ASP A 272 -1.92 19.85 -38.03
CA ASP A 272 -0.53 19.57 -38.41
C ASP A 272 -0.32 18.12 -38.85
N LEU A 273 -0.95 17.18 -38.16
CA LEU A 273 -0.94 15.76 -38.52
C LEU A 273 -1.57 15.53 -39.90
N VAL A 274 -2.71 16.15 -40.18
CA VAL A 274 -3.37 16.08 -41.52
C VAL A 274 -2.47 16.66 -42.61
N GLU A 275 -1.83 17.81 -42.39
CA GLU A 275 -0.89 18.39 -43.33
C GLU A 275 0.33 17.51 -43.59
N GLN A 276 0.84 16.87 -42.53
CA GLN A 276 1.93 15.90 -42.69
C GLN A 276 1.53 14.72 -43.58
N VAL A 277 0.32 14.22 -43.38
CA VAL A 277 -0.19 13.07 -44.18
C VAL A 277 -0.52 13.48 -45.60
N ARG A 278 -1.02 14.71 -45.86
CA ARG A 278 -1.19 15.28 -47.19
C ARG A 278 0.13 15.38 -47.95
N ARG A 279 1.20 15.84 -47.30
CA ARG A 279 2.56 15.88 -47.87
C ARG A 279 3.11 14.48 -48.21
N ALA A 280 2.63 13.46 -47.47
CA ALA A 280 2.98 12.07 -47.73
C ALA A 280 2.15 11.41 -48.86
N GLY A 281 1.29 12.18 -49.55
CA GLY A 281 0.57 11.77 -50.75
C GLY A 281 -0.87 11.29 -50.52
N LEU A 282 -1.43 11.39 -49.31
CA LEU A 282 -2.82 11.04 -49.06
C LEU A 282 -3.71 12.30 -49.14
N THR A 283 -4.77 12.26 -49.97
CA THR A 283 -5.77 13.33 -50.02
C THR A 283 -6.63 13.26 -48.78
N VAL A 284 -6.68 14.36 -47.96
CA VAL A 284 -7.46 14.40 -46.74
C VAL A 284 -8.31 15.67 -46.71
N ASP A 285 -9.64 15.55 -46.55
CA ASP A 285 -10.53 16.67 -46.23
C ASP A 285 -10.64 16.79 -44.70
N PHE A 286 -10.35 17.98 -44.16
CA PHE A 286 -10.40 18.21 -42.71
C PHE A 286 -11.38 19.32 -42.37
N LYS A 287 -12.32 19.04 -41.45
CA LYS A 287 -13.34 20.02 -41.03
C LYS A 287 -13.50 19.99 -39.49
N VAL A 288 -13.62 21.21 -38.94
CA VAL A 288 -13.95 21.42 -37.53
C VAL A 288 -15.31 22.10 -37.47
N GLU A 289 -16.24 21.54 -36.73
CA GLU A 289 -17.60 22.04 -36.54
C GLU A 289 -17.85 22.37 -35.05
N GLY A 290 -18.64 23.40 -34.78
CA GLY A 290 -18.88 23.91 -33.42
C GLY A 290 -17.83 24.93 -32.97
N THR A 291 -17.89 25.33 -31.69
CA THR A 291 -16.95 26.28 -31.10
C THR A 291 -15.87 25.53 -30.34
N PRO A 292 -14.58 25.64 -30.76
CA PRO A 292 -13.47 25.05 -30.03
C PRO A 292 -13.44 25.52 -28.57
N ARG A 293 -13.14 24.59 -27.65
CA ARG A 293 -13.04 24.85 -26.21
C ARG A 293 -11.95 23.95 -25.60
N PRO A 294 -11.42 24.32 -24.43
CA PRO A 294 -10.47 23.48 -23.72
C PRO A 294 -11.07 22.11 -23.39
N LEU A 295 -10.33 21.06 -23.71
CA LEU A 295 -10.70 19.66 -23.46
C LEU A 295 -9.78 19.08 -22.38
N PRO A 296 -10.22 18.06 -21.64
CA PRO A 296 -9.33 17.27 -20.78
C PRO A 296 -8.20 16.65 -21.61
N SER A 297 -6.97 16.68 -21.11
CA SER A 297 -5.78 16.17 -21.82
C SER A 297 -5.91 14.72 -22.29
N GLY A 298 -6.61 13.88 -21.52
CA GLY A 298 -6.91 12.50 -21.90
C GLY A 298 -7.82 12.39 -23.14
N VAL A 299 -8.80 13.29 -23.27
CA VAL A 299 -9.70 13.39 -24.44
C VAL A 299 -8.93 13.88 -25.66
N GLU A 300 -8.10 14.91 -25.51
CA GLU A 300 -7.25 15.46 -26.58
C GLU A 300 -6.30 14.42 -27.14
N LEU A 301 -5.54 13.76 -26.27
CA LEU A 301 -4.62 12.69 -26.65
C LEU A 301 -5.35 11.54 -27.33
N THR A 302 -6.52 11.15 -26.82
CA THR A 302 -7.31 10.06 -27.41
C THR A 302 -7.80 10.42 -28.80
N ALA A 303 -8.31 11.63 -29.00
CA ALA A 303 -8.74 12.14 -30.32
C ALA A 303 -7.56 12.16 -31.31
N TYR A 304 -6.41 12.71 -30.93
CA TYR A 304 -5.20 12.73 -31.76
C TYR A 304 -4.78 11.33 -32.18
N ARG A 305 -4.74 10.38 -31.24
CA ARG A 305 -4.33 8.98 -31.54
C ARG A 305 -5.31 8.23 -32.44
N ILE A 306 -6.62 8.50 -32.31
CA ILE A 306 -7.62 7.91 -33.22
C ILE A 306 -7.39 8.41 -34.65
N VAL A 307 -7.21 9.72 -34.85
CA VAL A 307 -6.95 10.30 -36.18
C VAL A 307 -5.64 9.75 -36.76
N GLN A 308 -4.58 9.71 -35.98
CA GLN A 308 -3.27 9.19 -36.40
C GLN A 308 -3.36 7.74 -36.88
N GLU A 309 -4.04 6.89 -36.10
CA GLU A 309 -4.19 5.46 -36.44
C GLU A 309 -5.11 5.27 -37.66
N ALA A 310 -6.22 6.04 -37.72
CA ALA A 310 -7.15 6.01 -38.82
C ALA A 310 -6.47 6.39 -40.16
N LEU A 311 -5.76 7.52 -40.22
CA LEU A 311 -5.03 7.96 -41.39
C LEU A 311 -3.88 7.01 -41.78
N THR A 312 -3.24 6.41 -40.78
CA THR A 312 -2.22 5.36 -41.03
C THR A 312 -2.85 4.14 -41.65
N ASN A 313 -4.03 3.74 -41.21
CA ASN A 313 -4.74 2.57 -41.77
C ASN A 313 -5.23 2.86 -43.19
N THR A 314 -5.77 4.05 -43.48
CA THR A 314 -6.14 4.46 -44.83
C THR A 314 -4.94 4.37 -45.79
N ARG A 315 -3.78 4.92 -45.39
CA ARG A 315 -2.56 4.87 -46.22
C ARG A 315 -2.05 3.44 -46.47
N LYS A 316 -2.18 2.54 -45.46
CA LYS A 316 -1.71 1.14 -45.58
C LYS A 316 -2.68 0.24 -46.34
N HIS A 317 -3.96 0.49 -46.22
CA HIS A 317 -5.00 -0.45 -46.65
C HIS A 317 -5.99 0.11 -47.67
N GLY A 318 -6.12 1.43 -47.82
CA GLY A 318 -7.08 2.09 -48.71
C GLY A 318 -6.78 1.92 -50.19
N GLY A 319 -5.51 1.75 -50.54
CA GLY A 319 -5.05 1.68 -51.96
C GLY A 319 -4.48 3.01 -52.47
N PRO A 320 -3.94 3.04 -53.70
CA PRO A 320 -3.16 4.19 -54.21
C PRO A 320 -3.96 5.46 -54.48
N GLU A 321 -5.27 5.35 -54.71
CA GLU A 321 -6.18 6.48 -54.99
C GLU A 321 -7.11 6.82 -53.82
N ALA A 322 -6.93 6.18 -52.66
CA ALA A 322 -7.77 6.41 -51.51
C ALA A 322 -7.59 7.82 -50.97
N GLY A 323 -8.73 8.47 -50.65
CA GLY A 323 -8.82 9.70 -49.88
C GLY A 323 -9.42 9.45 -48.49
N ALA A 324 -9.23 10.41 -47.61
CA ALA A 324 -9.84 10.39 -46.29
C ALA A 324 -10.58 11.70 -45.97
N SER A 325 -11.58 11.65 -45.12
CA SER A 325 -12.20 12.83 -44.50
C SER A 325 -12.12 12.70 -43.00
N VAL A 326 -11.72 13.78 -42.33
CA VAL A 326 -11.63 13.87 -40.89
C VAL A 326 -12.54 15.03 -40.44
N ARG A 327 -13.49 14.74 -39.56
CA ARG A 327 -14.40 15.75 -39.01
C ARG A 327 -14.38 15.72 -37.48
N LEU A 328 -14.10 16.87 -36.89
CA LEU A 328 -14.20 17.12 -35.46
C LEU A 328 -15.45 17.93 -35.18
N VAL A 329 -16.27 17.51 -34.23
CA VAL A 329 -17.52 18.20 -33.86
C VAL A 329 -17.51 18.48 -32.36
N TYR A 330 -17.49 19.75 -31.97
CA TYR A 330 -17.56 20.18 -30.58
C TYR A 330 -19.03 20.23 -30.12
N PHE A 331 -19.42 19.34 -29.21
CA PHE A 331 -20.72 19.33 -28.55
C PHE A 331 -20.62 19.98 -27.16
N ASP A 332 -21.77 20.23 -26.54
CA ASP A 332 -21.79 20.80 -25.17
C ASP A 332 -21.23 19.87 -24.12
N ASP A 333 -21.30 18.59 -24.29
CA ASP A 333 -20.91 17.53 -23.35
C ASP A 333 -19.77 16.64 -23.83
N GLY A 334 -19.23 16.86 -25.04
CA GLY A 334 -18.22 16.00 -25.62
C GLY A 334 -17.60 16.48 -26.93
N LEU A 335 -16.62 15.70 -27.42
CA LEU A 335 -16.01 15.82 -28.74
C LEU A 335 -16.44 14.63 -29.58
N GLY A 336 -17.10 14.89 -30.70
CA GLY A 336 -17.35 13.93 -31.77
C GLY A 336 -16.20 13.90 -32.76
N LEU A 337 -15.82 12.70 -33.15
CA LEU A 337 -14.79 12.46 -34.15
C LEU A 337 -15.34 11.50 -35.21
N LEU A 338 -15.23 11.89 -36.48
CA LEU A 338 -15.60 11.04 -37.61
C LEU A 338 -14.43 11.02 -38.60
N VAL A 339 -13.92 9.82 -38.89
CA VAL A 339 -12.91 9.61 -39.92
C VAL A 339 -13.47 8.60 -40.93
N GLU A 340 -13.48 8.98 -42.17
CA GLU A 340 -13.98 8.12 -43.24
C GLU A 340 -12.93 8.07 -44.39
N ASP A 341 -12.74 6.93 -45.00
CA ASP A 341 -12.01 6.79 -46.24
C ASP A 341 -12.89 6.23 -47.35
N ASP A 342 -12.46 6.41 -48.58
CA ASP A 342 -13.08 5.89 -49.81
C ASP A 342 -12.27 4.78 -50.44
N GLY A 343 -11.39 4.15 -49.69
CA GLY A 343 -10.55 3.05 -50.12
C GLY A 343 -11.31 1.77 -50.47
N ARG A 344 -10.58 0.71 -50.77
CA ARG A 344 -11.15 -0.59 -51.19
C ARG A 344 -12.00 -1.28 -50.13
N GLY A 345 -11.99 -0.78 -48.86
CA GLY A 345 -12.69 -1.37 -47.73
C GLY A 345 -12.11 -2.71 -47.28
N ALA A 346 -12.39 -3.09 -46.03
CA ALA A 346 -12.16 -4.46 -45.57
C ALA A 346 -13.37 -5.32 -45.94
N SER A 347 -13.18 -6.56 -46.40
CA SER A 347 -14.31 -7.48 -46.59
C SER A 347 -14.99 -7.74 -45.22
N HIS A 348 -16.31 -7.79 -45.24
CA HIS A 348 -17.14 -7.96 -44.03
C HIS A 348 -16.77 -9.22 -43.22
N GLU A 349 -16.37 -10.29 -43.92
CA GLU A 349 -15.95 -11.56 -43.33
C GLU A 349 -14.66 -11.48 -42.50
N LEU A 350 -13.70 -10.58 -42.83
CA LEU A 350 -12.49 -10.36 -42.06
C LEU A 350 -12.68 -9.53 -40.78
N TYR A 351 -13.87 -8.92 -40.64
CA TYR A 351 -14.20 -8.06 -39.49
C TYR A 351 -14.93 -8.84 -38.38
N GLU A 352 -15.76 -9.84 -38.72
CA GLU A 352 -16.51 -10.67 -37.76
C GLU A 352 -15.61 -11.69 -37.02
N ASP A 353 -14.55 -12.19 -37.64
CA ASP A 353 -13.67 -13.24 -37.10
C ASP A 353 -12.55 -12.72 -36.16
N GLY A 354 -12.57 -11.45 -35.74
CA GLY A 354 -11.64 -10.92 -34.75
C GLY A 354 -10.17 -10.94 -35.15
N GLY A 355 -9.84 -11.04 -36.44
CA GLY A 355 -8.50 -10.84 -36.99
C GLY A 355 -7.44 -11.80 -36.43
N ALA A 356 -7.56 -13.11 -36.66
CA ALA A 356 -6.58 -14.13 -36.26
C ALA A 356 -5.15 -13.87 -36.81
N ASP A 357 -5.00 -12.97 -37.81
CA ASP A 357 -3.75 -12.70 -38.54
C ASP A 357 -2.97 -11.46 -38.02
N GLY A 358 -3.15 -11.00 -36.80
CA GLY A 358 -2.38 -9.89 -36.24
C GLY A 358 -2.70 -8.50 -36.81
N ARG A 359 -3.73 -8.36 -37.65
CA ARG A 359 -4.13 -7.10 -38.34
C ARG A 359 -5.17 -6.27 -37.54
N GLY A 360 -5.73 -6.80 -36.43
CA GLY A 360 -6.79 -6.16 -35.63
C GLY A 360 -6.32 -5.29 -34.47
N HIS A 361 -5.04 -5.23 -34.17
CA HIS A 361 -4.53 -4.55 -32.94
C HIS A 361 -4.80 -3.03 -32.91
N GLY A 362 -4.87 -2.36 -34.04
CA GLY A 362 -5.16 -0.92 -34.13
C GLY A 362 -6.57 -0.56 -33.62
N LEU A 363 -7.58 -1.34 -34.05
CA LEU A 363 -8.97 -1.11 -33.65
C LEU A 363 -9.24 -1.46 -32.17
N ILE A 364 -8.63 -2.55 -31.70
CA ILE A 364 -8.71 -2.94 -30.28
C ILE A 364 -8.11 -1.84 -29.41
N GLY A 365 -6.90 -1.36 -29.72
CA GLY A 365 -6.26 -0.29 -28.97
C GLY A 365 -7.01 1.05 -29.04
N MET A 366 -7.73 1.34 -30.15
CA MET A 366 -8.62 2.51 -30.21
C MET A 366 -9.82 2.37 -29.29
N ARG A 367 -10.50 1.20 -29.24
CA ARG A 367 -11.63 0.94 -28.35
C ARG A 367 -11.22 1.03 -26.87
N GLU A 368 -10.08 0.46 -26.51
CA GLU A 368 -9.55 0.54 -25.14
C GLU A 368 -9.28 1.98 -24.70
N ARG A 369 -8.62 2.77 -25.54
CA ARG A 369 -8.32 4.18 -25.24
C ARG A 369 -9.59 5.03 -25.13
N VAL A 370 -10.57 4.83 -26.00
CA VAL A 370 -11.87 5.52 -25.93
C VAL A 370 -12.62 5.11 -24.65
N GLY A 371 -12.59 3.82 -24.29
CA GLY A 371 -13.18 3.33 -23.05
C GLY A 371 -12.55 3.95 -21.79
N MET A 372 -11.23 4.19 -21.77
CA MET A 372 -10.56 4.83 -20.64
C MET A 372 -11.04 6.26 -20.36
N VAL A 373 -11.49 6.99 -21.37
CA VAL A 373 -12.07 8.34 -21.21
C VAL A 373 -13.61 8.33 -21.10
N GLY A 374 -14.21 7.13 -21.01
CA GLY A 374 -15.66 6.98 -20.89
C GLY A 374 -16.44 7.25 -22.18
N GLY A 375 -15.74 7.20 -23.32
CA GLY A 375 -16.33 7.42 -24.66
C GLY A 375 -16.85 6.14 -25.31
N THR A 376 -17.41 6.30 -26.52
CA THR A 376 -17.86 5.21 -27.38
C THR A 376 -17.18 5.28 -28.72
N LEU A 377 -16.80 4.14 -29.31
CA LEU A 377 -16.21 4.01 -30.65
C LEU A 377 -16.97 3.00 -31.46
N ASP A 378 -17.43 3.43 -32.64
CA ASP A 378 -17.96 2.59 -33.68
C ASP A 378 -17.05 2.62 -34.90
N ALA A 379 -16.70 1.45 -35.43
CA ALA A 379 -15.79 1.33 -36.57
C ALA A 379 -16.21 0.18 -37.48
N GLY A 380 -16.33 0.44 -38.77
CA GLY A 380 -16.77 -0.57 -39.73
C GLY A 380 -16.70 -0.13 -41.17
N PRO A 381 -16.91 -1.06 -42.13
CA PRO A 381 -16.97 -0.76 -43.56
C PRO A 381 -18.18 0.12 -43.89
N ARG A 382 -18.02 1.01 -44.89
CA ARG A 382 -19.10 1.89 -45.36
C ARG A 382 -19.89 1.21 -46.49
N PRO A 383 -21.22 1.43 -46.56
CA PRO A 383 -22.01 1.10 -47.71
C PRO A 383 -21.47 1.87 -48.96
N GLY A 384 -21.05 1.18 -50.00
CA GLY A 384 -20.46 1.80 -51.19
C GLY A 384 -18.94 1.82 -51.25
N GLY A 385 -18.24 1.30 -50.26
CA GLY A 385 -16.78 1.19 -50.17
C GLY A 385 -16.17 2.12 -49.13
N GLY A 386 -14.95 1.80 -48.71
CA GLY A 386 -14.22 2.53 -47.69
C GLY A 386 -14.52 2.04 -46.24
N PHE A 387 -13.97 2.74 -45.28
CA PHE A 387 -14.07 2.44 -43.85
C PHE A 387 -14.48 3.70 -43.07
N ARG A 388 -15.23 3.51 -41.98
CA ARG A 388 -15.67 4.60 -41.09
C ARG A 388 -15.23 4.29 -39.68
N ILE A 389 -14.70 5.31 -39.01
CA ILE A 389 -14.44 5.34 -37.56
C ILE A 389 -15.21 6.53 -37.00
N SER A 390 -16.12 6.27 -36.07
CA SER A 390 -16.88 7.29 -35.34
C SER A 390 -16.62 7.14 -33.86
N ALA A 391 -16.22 8.22 -33.19
CA ALA A 391 -16.02 8.23 -31.74
C ALA A 391 -16.73 9.41 -31.10
N LEU A 392 -17.28 9.17 -29.91
CA LEU A 392 -17.81 10.21 -29.02
C LEU A 392 -17.01 10.19 -27.73
N LEU A 393 -16.36 11.29 -27.42
CA LEU A 393 -15.48 11.46 -26.27
C LEU A 393 -16.11 12.47 -25.30
N PRO A 394 -16.64 12.04 -24.13
CA PRO A 394 -17.31 12.94 -23.19
C PRO A 394 -16.31 13.82 -22.45
N LEU A 395 -16.73 15.04 -22.08
CA LEU A 395 -15.92 15.97 -21.27
C LEU A 395 -15.89 15.56 -19.79
N LYS A 396 -16.85 14.78 -19.33
CA LYS A 396 -16.89 14.21 -17.98
C LYS A 396 -17.02 12.70 -18.12
N PRO A 397 -16.20 11.89 -17.42
CA PRO A 397 -16.40 10.45 -17.42
C PRO A 397 -17.78 10.13 -16.90
N ALA A 398 -18.50 9.23 -17.56
CA ALA A 398 -19.73 8.66 -17.05
C ALA A 398 -19.45 7.95 -15.72
N HIS A 399 -20.14 8.35 -14.66
CA HIS A 399 -20.08 7.75 -13.32
C HIS A 399 -20.68 6.35 -13.32
#